data_44f5082d525c451ff86feacdbceeb5f4
#
_entry.id   44f5082d525c451ff86feacdbceeb5f4
#
_cell.length_a   1.000
_cell.length_b   1.000
_cell.length_c   1.000
_cell.angle_alpha   90.00
_cell.angle_beta   90.00
_cell.angle_gamma   90.00
#
_symmetry.space_group_name_H-M   'P 1'
#
loop_
_entity.id
_entity.type
_entity.pdbx_description
1 polymer ?
#
loop_
_entity_poly.entity_id
_entity_poly.type
_entity_poly.pdbx_seq_one_letter_code
_entity_poly.pdbx_strand_id
1 'polypeptide(L)'
;MKMNREILRIAVPNIISNITVPIMGIVGTMIAGHLNGNSSATIGALAIGVSIFNFIYWNCSFIRMGTSGITAQAYGAGDVKTTTLMLARAVAVSLVVGLAMIVFQYPIGSAALKVMNGNDMVADYFFARIWAVPAGVLLFGLNGWLTGMQNAVIPMIVAVAVNVIHIAFSFWFAFDFGMGITGIAYASVVAQWTGVVITALIVRIHYRKRFVAITMSEVTDMRAMKEFFVINRDIIVRTLCIVATYTFFTAASARMGNDVILAVNTILLQLFTLFSYMNDGFAYAAEALTGRFIGARDPRSLRDCIRKCMIWCVIVAVLYVGIYIGWWRDLLELFIDSEVTDAHEIIDYAGRFIGWIIAIPLAAAMPFVMDGIMVGATQSRIMRDSMLLSTAAYFAIFFTMRPLIGNNALWMAFSLYMFLRGVLQYFLSARLGKIYSQAE
;
A
#
# COMPACT_ATOMS: atom_id res chain seq x y z
N MET A 1 25.97 -6.36 -12.79
CA MET A 1 25.80 -4.90 -12.67
C MET A 1 24.53 -4.41 -13.36
N LYS A 2 24.21 -4.83 -14.59
CA LYS A 2 23.02 -4.35 -15.36
C LYS A 2 21.68 -4.58 -14.63
N MET A 3 21.41 -5.79 -14.11
CA MET A 3 20.16 -6.12 -13.42
C MET A 3 19.96 -5.28 -12.13
N ASN A 4 21.00 -5.06 -11.32
CA ASN A 4 20.88 -4.21 -10.12
C ASN A 4 20.47 -2.78 -10.49
N ARG A 5 20.99 -2.23 -11.60
CA ARG A 5 20.62 -0.92 -12.09
C ARG A 5 19.14 -0.86 -12.53
N GLU A 6 18.65 -1.92 -13.16
CA GLU A 6 17.24 -2.03 -13.57
C GLU A 6 16.32 -2.11 -12.34
N ILE A 7 16.68 -2.90 -11.33
CA ILE A 7 15.94 -3.01 -10.06
C ILE A 7 15.90 -1.64 -9.36
N LEU A 8 17.05 -1.02 -9.14
CA LEU A 8 17.12 0.28 -8.43
C LEU A 8 16.41 1.40 -9.18
N ARG A 9 16.41 1.38 -10.52
CA ARG A 9 15.67 2.35 -11.34
C ARG A 9 14.16 2.32 -11.10
N ILE A 10 13.62 1.19 -10.69
CA ILE A 10 12.20 1.04 -10.36
C ILE A 10 11.98 1.17 -8.85
N ALA A 11 12.82 0.55 -8.03
CA ALA A 11 12.67 0.54 -6.59
C ALA A 11 12.82 1.93 -5.97
N VAL A 12 13.88 2.68 -6.31
CA VAL A 12 14.16 3.98 -5.67
C VAL A 12 13.05 5.01 -5.89
N PRO A 13 12.51 5.21 -7.11
CA PRO A 13 11.36 6.11 -7.28
C PRO A 13 10.13 5.69 -6.47
N ASN A 14 9.84 4.38 -6.36
CA ASN A 14 8.71 3.91 -5.57
C ASN A 14 8.93 4.11 -4.07
N ILE A 15 10.15 3.92 -3.57
CA ILE A 15 10.52 4.22 -2.17
C ILE A 15 10.27 5.70 -1.87
N ILE A 16 10.74 6.59 -2.75
CA ILE A 16 10.52 8.04 -2.60
C ILE A 16 9.02 8.35 -2.54
N SER A 17 8.21 7.76 -3.44
CA SER A 17 6.76 7.94 -3.43
C SER A 17 6.14 7.47 -2.10
N ASN A 18 6.56 6.32 -1.58
CA ASN A 18 6.01 5.77 -0.34
C ASN A 18 6.36 6.61 0.89
N ILE A 19 7.58 7.16 0.96
CA ILE A 19 8.01 8.04 2.06
C ILE A 19 7.22 9.34 2.10
N THR A 20 6.68 9.82 0.99
CA THR A 20 5.86 11.04 0.99
C THR A 20 4.49 10.86 1.64
N VAL A 21 3.99 9.63 1.80
CA VAL A 21 2.68 9.34 2.42
C VAL A 21 2.62 9.73 3.90
N PRO A 22 3.58 9.32 4.76
CA PRO A 22 3.61 9.77 6.16
C PRO A 22 3.71 11.29 6.31
N ILE A 23 4.46 11.96 5.43
CA ILE A 23 4.62 13.43 5.46
C ILE A 23 3.26 14.12 5.31
N MET A 24 2.40 13.62 4.41
CA MET A 24 1.04 14.16 4.27
C MET A 24 0.21 14.02 5.53
N GLY A 25 0.32 12.88 6.21
CA GLY A 25 -0.37 12.65 7.49
C GLY A 25 0.08 13.64 8.57
N ILE A 26 1.38 13.85 8.71
CA ILE A 26 1.97 14.80 9.68
C ILE A 26 1.49 16.23 9.38
N VAL A 27 1.60 16.69 8.14
CA VAL A 27 1.17 18.04 7.76
C VAL A 27 -0.33 18.22 7.96
N GLY A 28 -1.15 17.23 7.61
CA GLY A 28 -2.61 17.28 7.85
C GLY A 28 -2.95 17.43 9.33
N THR A 29 -2.28 16.66 10.19
CA THR A 29 -2.46 16.75 11.65
C THR A 29 -1.99 18.10 12.21
N MET A 30 -0.86 18.61 11.69
CA MET A 30 -0.35 19.94 12.06
C MET A 30 -1.35 21.04 11.69
N ILE A 31 -1.90 21.04 10.48
CA ILE A 31 -2.93 21.98 10.06
C ILE A 31 -4.15 21.88 10.99
N ALA A 32 -4.65 20.65 11.23
CA ALA A 32 -5.82 20.43 12.09
C ALA A 32 -5.60 20.93 13.54
N GLY A 33 -4.37 20.80 14.05
CA GLY A 33 -4.00 21.29 15.38
C GLY A 33 -3.95 22.81 15.51
N HIS A 34 -3.74 23.53 14.40
CA HIS A 34 -3.68 25.00 14.37
C HIS A 34 -5.00 25.67 13.93
N LEU A 35 -6.03 24.87 13.63
CA LEU A 35 -7.36 25.43 13.36
C LEU A 35 -7.99 26.00 14.63
N ASN A 36 -8.64 27.17 14.50
CA ASN A 36 -9.35 27.83 15.59
C ASN A 36 -10.47 26.94 16.14
N GLY A 37 -10.49 26.73 17.47
CA GLY A 37 -11.49 25.92 18.15
C GLY A 37 -10.88 24.81 19.01
N ASN A 38 -11.60 23.70 19.18
CA ASN A 38 -11.12 22.53 19.93
C ASN A 38 -10.17 21.69 19.09
N SER A 39 -8.87 21.96 19.18
CA SER A 39 -7.81 21.28 18.39
C SER A 39 -7.83 19.76 18.53
N SER A 40 -8.10 19.22 19.72
CA SER A 40 -8.15 17.78 19.96
C SER A 40 -9.32 17.11 19.21
N ALA A 41 -10.49 17.76 19.18
CA ALA A 41 -11.65 17.26 18.44
C ALA A 41 -11.41 17.29 16.93
N THR A 42 -10.76 18.34 16.41
CA THR A 42 -10.42 18.48 14.99
C THR A 42 -9.40 17.46 14.55
N ILE A 43 -8.33 17.23 15.33
CA ILE A 43 -7.34 16.20 15.08
C ILE A 43 -7.99 14.81 15.09
N GLY A 44 -8.85 14.54 16.09
CA GLY A 44 -9.58 13.27 16.17
C GLY A 44 -10.50 13.03 14.97
N ALA A 45 -11.25 14.06 14.56
CA ALA A 45 -12.11 13.98 13.38
C ALA A 45 -11.32 13.73 12.09
N LEU A 46 -10.18 14.42 11.91
CA LEU A 46 -9.27 14.18 10.77
C LEU A 46 -8.72 12.76 10.78
N ALA A 47 -8.28 12.25 11.92
CA ALA A 47 -7.72 10.91 12.05
C ALA A 47 -8.76 9.84 11.66
N ILE A 48 -10.00 9.96 12.13
CA ILE A 48 -11.10 9.07 11.76
C ILE A 48 -11.37 9.18 10.25
N GLY A 49 -11.53 10.40 9.73
CA GLY A 49 -11.76 10.63 8.31
C GLY A 49 -10.67 10.03 7.41
N VAL A 50 -9.40 10.26 7.74
CA VAL A 50 -8.25 9.68 7.03
C VAL A 50 -8.27 8.15 7.07
N SER A 51 -8.63 7.56 8.22
CA SER A 51 -8.72 6.10 8.38
C SER A 51 -9.78 5.49 7.47
N ILE A 52 -10.96 6.14 7.33
CA ILE A 52 -12.02 5.70 6.42
C ILE A 52 -11.49 5.69 4.97
N PHE A 53 -10.83 6.77 4.53
CA PHE A 53 -10.30 6.84 3.17
C PHE A 53 -9.13 5.88 2.93
N ASN A 54 -8.27 5.66 3.91
CA ASN A 54 -7.22 4.64 3.81
C ASN A 54 -7.82 3.25 3.59
N PHE A 55 -8.89 2.90 4.31
CA PHE A 55 -9.61 1.66 4.09
C PHE A 55 -10.17 1.55 2.66
N ILE A 56 -10.82 2.63 2.15
CA ILE A 56 -11.34 2.68 0.77
C ILE A 56 -10.20 2.47 -0.24
N TYR A 57 -9.11 3.24 -0.13
CA TYR A 57 -8.00 3.17 -1.08
C TYR A 57 -7.26 1.83 -1.03
N TRP A 58 -7.04 1.27 0.15
CA TRP A 58 -6.42 -0.05 0.27
C TRP A 58 -7.22 -1.12 -0.46
N ASN A 59 -8.55 -1.09 -0.31
CA ASN A 59 -9.41 -2.01 -1.02
C ASN A 59 -9.46 -1.77 -2.54
N CYS A 60 -9.23 -0.54 -3.02
CA CYS A 60 -9.14 -0.22 -4.45
C CYS A 60 -7.75 -0.49 -5.06
N SER A 61 -6.72 -0.79 -4.26
CA SER A 61 -5.34 -1.02 -4.73
C SER A 61 -5.20 -2.22 -5.68
N PHE A 62 -6.18 -3.13 -5.69
CA PHE A 62 -6.23 -4.26 -6.62
C PHE A 62 -6.15 -3.82 -8.08
N ILE A 63 -6.74 -2.66 -8.43
CA ILE A 63 -6.74 -2.13 -9.80
C ILE A 63 -5.30 -1.89 -10.26
N ARG A 64 -4.45 -1.33 -9.40
CA ARG A 64 -3.03 -1.12 -9.69
C ARG A 64 -2.30 -2.43 -9.94
N MET A 65 -2.45 -3.37 -9.00
CA MET A 65 -1.73 -4.65 -9.05
C MET A 65 -2.18 -5.53 -10.23
N GLY A 66 -3.50 -5.62 -10.46
CA GLY A 66 -4.04 -6.39 -11.59
C GLY A 66 -3.65 -5.81 -12.95
N THR A 67 -3.57 -4.48 -13.06
CA THR A 67 -3.15 -3.81 -14.29
C THR A 67 -1.66 -3.98 -14.55
N SER A 68 -0.81 -3.84 -13.52
CA SER A 68 0.65 -3.83 -13.70
C SER A 68 1.19 -5.18 -14.15
N GLY A 69 0.74 -6.29 -13.55
CA GLY A 69 1.21 -7.63 -13.90
C GLY A 69 0.94 -7.99 -15.37
N ILE A 70 -0.30 -7.80 -15.82
CA ILE A 70 -0.68 -8.10 -17.22
C ILE A 70 0.05 -7.15 -18.18
N THR A 71 0.13 -5.86 -17.84
CA THR A 71 0.84 -4.87 -18.68
C THR A 71 2.33 -5.20 -18.77
N ALA A 72 2.97 -5.63 -17.68
CA ALA A 72 4.39 -5.99 -17.68
C ALA A 72 4.68 -7.20 -18.57
N GLN A 73 3.82 -8.22 -18.55
CA GLN A 73 3.94 -9.37 -19.43
C GLN A 73 3.75 -8.97 -20.90
N ALA A 74 2.71 -8.20 -21.22
CA ALA A 74 2.48 -7.71 -22.58
C ALA A 74 3.66 -6.83 -23.07
N TYR A 75 4.21 -5.99 -22.19
CA TYR A 75 5.39 -5.18 -22.49
C TYR A 75 6.61 -6.06 -22.81
N GLY A 76 6.84 -7.11 -22.02
CA GLY A 76 7.92 -8.07 -22.24
C GLY A 76 7.77 -8.84 -23.55
N ALA A 77 6.55 -9.23 -23.90
CA ALA A 77 6.21 -9.89 -25.16
C ALA A 77 6.25 -8.97 -26.41
N GLY A 78 6.39 -7.64 -26.21
CA GLY A 78 6.29 -6.67 -27.30
C GLY A 78 4.86 -6.48 -27.83
N ASP A 79 3.84 -6.96 -27.10
CA ASP A 79 2.44 -6.85 -27.48
C ASP A 79 1.87 -5.46 -27.14
N VAL A 80 2.04 -4.55 -28.10
CA VAL A 80 1.59 -3.16 -28.00
C VAL A 80 0.07 -3.07 -27.91
N LYS A 81 -0.65 -3.99 -28.55
CA LYS A 81 -2.13 -4.00 -28.54
C LYS A 81 -2.66 -4.29 -27.16
N THR A 82 -2.15 -5.34 -26.51
CA THR A 82 -2.54 -5.69 -25.13
C THR A 82 -2.14 -4.60 -24.16
N THR A 83 -0.97 -3.95 -24.28
CA THR A 83 -0.60 -2.82 -23.41
C THR A 83 -1.56 -1.65 -23.55
N THR A 84 -2.02 -1.33 -24.78
CA THR A 84 -3.01 -0.26 -25.04
C THR A 84 -4.39 -0.63 -24.47
N LEU A 85 -4.84 -1.87 -24.67
CA LEU A 85 -6.09 -2.38 -24.12
C LEU A 85 -6.11 -2.38 -22.60
N MET A 86 -4.98 -2.74 -21.95
CA MET A 86 -4.89 -2.72 -20.49
C MET A 86 -5.00 -1.31 -19.92
N LEU A 87 -4.44 -0.30 -20.58
CA LEU A 87 -4.66 1.09 -20.16
C LEU A 87 -6.15 1.46 -20.24
N ALA A 88 -6.79 1.18 -21.37
CA ALA A 88 -8.21 1.49 -21.56
C ALA A 88 -9.11 0.77 -20.54
N ARG A 89 -8.86 -0.53 -20.29
CA ARG A 89 -9.58 -1.31 -19.27
C ARG A 89 -9.36 -0.78 -17.86
N ALA A 90 -8.11 -0.46 -17.50
CA ALA A 90 -7.79 0.11 -16.20
C ALA A 90 -8.53 1.44 -15.98
N VAL A 91 -8.55 2.31 -16.98
CA VAL A 91 -9.30 3.58 -16.92
C VAL A 91 -10.79 3.32 -16.81
N ALA A 92 -11.36 2.44 -17.62
CA ALA A 92 -12.79 2.12 -17.61
C ALA A 92 -13.23 1.55 -16.25
N VAL A 93 -12.50 0.55 -15.72
CA VAL A 93 -12.80 -0.05 -14.41
C VAL A 93 -12.64 0.98 -13.29
N SER A 94 -11.61 1.81 -13.33
CA SER A 94 -11.38 2.88 -12.33
C SER A 94 -12.52 3.90 -12.33
N LEU A 95 -13.01 4.28 -13.51
CA LEU A 95 -14.16 5.20 -13.64
C LEU A 95 -15.45 4.56 -13.10
N VAL A 96 -15.71 3.30 -13.42
CA VAL A 96 -16.90 2.58 -12.92
C VAL A 96 -16.84 2.46 -11.39
N VAL A 97 -15.70 2.06 -10.82
CA VAL A 97 -15.53 1.95 -9.36
C VAL A 97 -15.64 3.33 -8.70
N GLY A 98 -14.95 4.34 -9.24
CA GLY A 98 -15.00 5.70 -8.71
C GLY A 98 -16.41 6.30 -8.76
N LEU A 99 -17.13 6.13 -9.87
CA LEU A 99 -18.51 6.59 -10.02
C LEU A 99 -19.46 5.84 -9.06
N ALA A 100 -19.27 4.52 -8.90
CA ALA A 100 -20.03 3.74 -7.93
C ALA A 100 -19.84 4.28 -6.51
N MET A 101 -18.61 4.64 -6.12
CA MET A 101 -18.33 5.24 -4.80
C MET A 101 -19.07 6.58 -4.61
N ILE A 102 -19.20 7.40 -5.66
CA ILE A 102 -19.98 8.64 -5.60
C ILE A 102 -21.48 8.34 -5.51
N VAL A 103 -22.00 7.42 -6.32
CA VAL A 103 -23.44 7.07 -6.30
C VAL A 103 -23.83 6.49 -4.93
N PHE A 104 -22.99 5.65 -4.36
CA PHE A 104 -23.24 5.02 -3.06
C PHE A 104 -22.62 5.79 -1.87
N GLN A 105 -22.23 7.07 -2.02
CA GLN A 105 -21.56 7.84 -0.97
C GLN A 105 -22.37 7.92 0.33
N TYR A 106 -23.71 8.07 0.26
CA TYR A 106 -24.55 8.16 1.46
C TYR A 106 -24.59 6.86 2.26
N PRO A 107 -24.91 5.67 1.68
CA PRO A 107 -24.88 4.42 2.46
C PRO A 107 -23.47 4.07 2.93
N ILE A 108 -22.43 4.33 2.14
CA ILE A 108 -21.03 4.09 2.56
C ILE A 108 -20.66 5.03 3.71
N GLY A 109 -20.96 6.32 3.59
CA GLY A 109 -20.68 7.32 4.63
C GLY A 109 -21.42 7.02 5.93
N SER A 110 -22.71 6.74 5.86
CA SER A 110 -23.52 6.40 7.04
C SER A 110 -23.00 5.15 7.74
N ALA A 111 -22.62 4.10 6.99
CA ALA A 111 -22.04 2.89 7.56
C ALA A 111 -20.68 3.16 8.21
N ALA A 112 -19.79 3.90 7.53
CA ALA A 112 -18.47 4.25 8.03
C ALA A 112 -18.53 5.10 9.30
N LEU A 113 -19.38 6.13 9.32
CA LEU A 113 -19.60 7.00 10.49
C LEU A 113 -20.14 6.21 11.68
N LYS A 114 -21.10 5.29 11.45
CA LYS A 114 -21.64 4.45 12.51
C LYS A 114 -20.60 3.49 13.09
N VAL A 115 -19.78 2.86 12.25
CA VAL A 115 -18.74 1.94 12.69
C VAL A 115 -17.60 2.65 13.44
N MET A 116 -17.24 3.85 12.99
CA MET A 116 -16.12 4.62 13.56
C MET A 116 -16.56 5.61 14.64
N ASN A 117 -17.85 5.61 15.05
CA ASN A 117 -18.41 6.62 15.96
C ASN A 117 -18.09 8.07 15.53
N GLY A 118 -18.18 8.32 14.22
CA GLY A 118 -17.88 9.64 13.64
C GLY A 118 -18.94 10.67 14.01
N ASN A 119 -18.50 11.90 14.28
CA ASN A 119 -19.34 13.06 14.52
C ASN A 119 -19.59 13.85 13.22
N ASP A 120 -20.28 14.98 13.32
CA ASP A 120 -20.61 15.85 12.17
C ASP A 120 -19.37 16.35 11.43
N MET A 121 -18.27 16.67 12.16
CA MET A 121 -17.00 17.05 11.53
C MET A 121 -16.42 15.93 10.63
N VAL A 122 -16.53 14.67 11.06
CA VAL A 122 -16.09 13.51 10.25
C VAL A 122 -16.99 13.36 9.04
N ALA A 123 -18.30 13.59 9.20
CA ALA A 123 -19.25 13.56 8.09
C ALA A 123 -18.94 14.63 7.04
N ASP A 124 -18.74 15.87 7.47
CA ASP A 124 -18.37 16.99 6.59
C ASP A 124 -17.08 16.70 5.82
N TYR A 125 -16.06 16.20 6.51
CA TYR A 125 -14.80 15.78 5.88
C TYR A 125 -15.02 14.64 4.88
N PHE A 126 -15.84 13.63 5.24
CA PHE A 126 -16.11 12.50 4.37
C PHE A 126 -16.80 12.93 3.07
N PHE A 127 -17.90 13.68 3.17
CA PHE A 127 -18.67 14.10 2.01
C PHE A 127 -17.94 15.12 1.13
N ALA A 128 -17.01 15.89 1.70
CA ALA A 128 -16.11 16.74 0.92
C ALA A 128 -15.04 15.91 0.18
N ARG A 129 -14.40 14.96 0.87
CA ARG A 129 -13.26 14.20 0.33
C ARG A 129 -13.66 13.09 -0.64
N ILE A 130 -14.90 12.58 -0.57
CA ILE A 130 -15.34 11.45 -1.43
C ILE A 130 -15.17 11.76 -2.93
N TRP A 131 -15.26 13.02 -3.32
CA TRP A 131 -15.05 13.49 -4.69
C TRP A 131 -13.62 13.33 -5.20
N ALA A 132 -12.66 13.06 -4.31
CA ALA A 132 -11.29 12.70 -4.66
C ALA A 132 -11.16 11.22 -5.05
N VAL A 133 -12.08 10.34 -4.62
CA VAL A 133 -11.98 8.90 -4.81
C VAL A 133 -11.91 8.49 -6.28
N PRO A 134 -12.75 9.01 -7.20
CA PRO A 134 -12.62 8.66 -8.62
C PRO A 134 -11.23 8.98 -9.18
N ALA A 135 -10.66 10.13 -8.81
CA ALA A 135 -9.33 10.51 -9.25
C ALA A 135 -8.24 9.60 -8.65
N GLY A 136 -8.34 9.27 -7.36
CA GLY A 136 -7.39 8.37 -6.70
C GLY A 136 -7.42 6.96 -7.28
N VAL A 137 -8.61 6.44 -7.58
CA VAL A 137 -8.77 5.12 -8.22
C VAL A 137 -8.26 5.14 -9.66
N LEU A 138 -8.48 6.23 -10.41
CA LEU A 138 -7.88 6.43 -11.74
C LEU A 138 -6.34 6.45 -11.66
N LEU A 139 -5.77 7.12 -10.67
CA LEU A 139 -4.33 7.13 -10.45
C LEU A 139 -3.80 5.72 -10.16
N PHE A 140 -4.53 4.86 -9.44
CA PHE A 140 -4.14 3.45 -9.30
C PHE A 140 -4.06 2.73 -10.63
N GLY A 141 -5.06 2.86 -11.50
CA GLY A 141 -5.04 2.27 -12.83
C GLY A 141 -3.87 2.76 -13.70
N LEU A 142 -3.68 4.08 -13.73
CA LEU A 142 -2.59 4.73 -14.49
C LEU A 142 -1.20 4.34 -13.95
N ASN A 143 -1.02 4.35 -12.63
CA ASN A 143 0.24 3.96 -11.99
C ASN A 143 0.54 2.47 -12.18
N GLY A 144 -0.49 1.60 -12.13
CA GLY A 144 -0.34 0.18 -12.45
C GLY A 144 0.14 -0.02 -13.88
N TRP A 145 -0.47 0.67 -14.84
CA TRP A 145 -0.03 0.62 -16.23
C TRP A 145 1.40 1.14 -16.43
N LEU A 146 1.74 2.29 -15.84
CA LEU A 146 3.10 2.85 -15.91
C LEU A 146 4.16 1.93 -15.30
N THR A 147 3.85 1.30 -14.16
CA THR A 147 4.73 0.30 -13.53
C THR A 147 4.94 -0.90 -14.46
N GLY A 148 3.87 -1.42 -15.08
CA GLY A 148 3.95 -2.47 -16.08
C GLY A 148 4.77 -2.07 -17.32
N MET A 149 4.69 -0.80 -17.74
CA MET A 149 5.53 -0.21 -18.79
C MET A 149 6.98 0.08 -18.36
N GLN A 150 7.41 -0.42 -17.19
CA GLN A 150 8.75 -0.27 -16.63
C GLN A 150 9.12 1.19 -16.30
N ASN A 151 8.14 2.03 -16.02
CA ASN A 151 8.35 3.43 -15.72
C ASN A 151 7.82 3.76 -14.32
N ALA A 152 8.72 3.87 -13.35
CA ALA A 152 8.41 4.26 -11.98
C ALA A 152 8.65 5.76 -11.72
N VAL A 153 9.34 6.45 -12.64
CA VAL A 153 9.70 7.87 -12.46
C VAL A 153 8.48 8.77 -12.62
N ILE A 154 7.61 8.48 -13.60
CA ILE A 154 6.39 9.27 -13.80
C ILE A 154 5.46 9.16 -12.58
N PRO A 155 5.10 7.97 -12.07
CA PRO A 155 4.34 7.83 -10.83
C PRO A 155 4.95 8.59 -9.64
N MET A 156 6.28 8.55 -9.49
CA MET A 156 6.98 9.28 -8.42
C MET A 156 6.79 10.80 -8.57
N ILE A 157 7.03 11.37 -9.75
CA ILE A 157 6.88 12.81 -9.99
C ILE A 157 5.44 13.23 -9.72
N VAL A 158 4.47 12.45 -10.18
CA VAL A 158 3.05 12.72 -9.95
C VAL A 158 2.71 12.64 -8.46
N ALA A 159 3.19 11.63 -7.74
CA ALA A 159 2.94 11.49 -6.29
C ALA A 159 3.50 12.69 -5.52
N VAL A 160 4.73 13.12 -5.82
CA VAL A 160 5.33 14.32 -5.21
C VAL A 160 4.52 15.57 -5.55
N ALA A 161 4.13 15.76 -6.82
CA ALA A 161 3.32 16.90 -7.24
C ALA A 161 1.96 16.94 -6.54
N VAL A 162 1.27 15.80 -6.46
CA VAL A 162 -0.02 15.65 -5.74
C VAL A 162 0.16 16.04 -4.27
N ASN A 163 1.23 15.57 -3.61
CA ASN A 163 1.48 15.87 -2.20
C ASN A 163 1.78 17.37 -1.98
N VAL A 164 2.60 17.98 -2.83
CA VAL A 164 2.90 19.42 -2.75
C VAL A 164 1.64 20.25 -2.97
N ILE A 165 0.84 19.92 -3.99
CA ILE A 165 -0.42 20.59 -4.28
C ILE A 165 -1.40 20.43 -3.11
N HIS A 166 -1.54 19.22 -2.57
CA HIS A 166 -2.39 18.96 -1.42
C HIS A 166 -1.99 19.81 -0.21
N ILE A 167 -0.70 19.86 0.12
CA ILE A 167 -0.21 20.69 1.24
C ILE A 167 -0.53 22.16 1.00
N ALA A 168 -0.18 22.70 -0.16
CA ALA A 168 -0.40 24.11 -0.48
C ALA A 168 -1.90 24.51 -0.40
N PHE A 169 -2.76 23.71 -1.03
CA PHE A 169 -4.20 23.96 -1.01
C PHE A 169 -4.83 23.68 0.36
N SER A 170 -4.28 22.75 1.17
CA SER A 170 -4.75 22.52 2.53
C SER A 170 -4.53 23.76 3.41
N PHE A 171 -3.37 24.39 3.33
CA PHE A 171 -3.14 25.65 4.02
C PHE A 171 -4.08 26.75 3.53
N TRP A 172 -4.18 26.93 2.22
CA TRP A 172 -4.98 27.97 1.62
C TRP A 172 -6.47 27.83 1.94
N PHE A 173 -7.04 26.62 1.77
CA PHE A 173 -8.47 26.41 2.05
C PHE A 173 -8.79 26.38 3.55
N ALA A 174 -7.90 25.81 4.38
CA ALA A 174 -8.16 25.70 5.80
C ALA A 174 -8.09 27.05 6.54
N PHE A 175 -7.10 27.90 6.20
CA PHE A 175 -6.86 29.15 6.91
C PHE A 175 -7.39 30.38 6.17
N ASP A 176 -7.02 30.60 4.88
CA ASP A 176 -7.40 31.81 4.17
C ASP A 176 -8.88 31.84 3.80
N PHE A 177 -9.44 30.68 3.38
CA PHE A 177 -10.89 30.58 3.14
C PHE A 177 -11.70 30.20 4.40
N GLY A 178 -11.04 29.89 5.51
CA GLY A 178 -11.72 29.55 6.76
C GLY A 178 -12.54 28.25 6.72
N MET A 179 -12.25 27.35 5.76
CA MET A 179 -13.03 26.10 5.59
C MET A 179 -12.70 25.03 6.63
N GLY A 180 -11.68 25.24 7.47
CA GLY A 180 -11.31 24.29 8.51
C GLY A 180 -10.96 22.90 7.96
N ILE A 181 -11.49 21.86 8.58
CA ILE A 181 -11.21 20.45 8.20
C ILE A 181 -11.72 20.09 6.79
N THR A 182 -12.82 20.68 6.34
CA THR A 182 -13.35 20.46 4.99
C THR A 182 -12.44 21.03 3.92
N GLY A 183 -11.66 22.09 4.26
CA GLY A 183 -10.63 22.64 3.39
C GLY A 183 -9.53 21.63 3.07
N ILE A 184 -9.08 20.85 4.07
CA ILE A 184 -8.12 19.76 3.88
C ILE A 184 -8.71 18.67 2.95
N ALA A 185 -10.01 18.40 3.09
CA ALA A 185 -10.71 17.44 2.24
C ALA A 185 -10.77 17.91 0.78
N TYR A 186 -11.16 19.15 0.52
CA TYR A 186 -11.20 19.72 -0.84
C TYR A 186 -9.80 19.87 -1.45
N ALA A 187 -8.77 20.15 -0.65
CA ALA A 187 -7.39 20.13 -1.11
C ALA A 187 -6.99 18.77 -1.68
N SER A 188 -7.47 17.67 -1.05
CA SER A 188 -7.28 16.30 -1.59
C SER A 188 -7.97 16.13 -2.95
N VAL A 189 -9.17 16.72 -3.14
CA VAL A 189 -9.88 16.65 -4.43
C VAL A 189 -9.08 17.34 -5.52
N VAL A 190 -8.67 18.60 -5.27
CA VAL A 190 -7.87 19.38 -6.24
C VAL A 190 -6.57 18.66 -6.58
N ALA A 191 -5.84 18.18 -5.56
CA ALA A 191 -4.56 17.53 -5.75
C ALA A 191 -4.67 16.25 -6.58
N GLN A 192 -5.64 15.37 -6.27
CA GLN A 192 -5.78 14.10 -6.98
C GLN A 192 -6.26 14.28 -8.42
N TRP A 193 -7.22 15.16 -8.67
CA TRP A 193 -7.64 15.45 -10.04
C TRP A 193 -6.53 16.11 -10.86
N THR A 194 -5.74 17.01 -10.26
CA THR A 194 -4.53 17.56 -10.91
C THR A 194 -3.53 16.44 -11.23
N GLY A 195 -3.33 15.48 -10.30
CA GLY A 195 -2.51 14.31 -10.56
C GLY A 195 -2.98 13.48 -11.76
N VAL A 196 -4.28 13.25 -11.89
CA VAL A 196 -4.87 12.56 -13.06
C VAL A 196 -4.57 13.33 -14.34
N VAL A 197 -4.81 14.65 -14.36
CA VAL A 197 -4.55 15.48 -15.55
C VAL A 197 -3.08 15.45 -15.94
N ILE A 198 -2.17 15.64 -14.98
CA ILE A 198 -0.72 15.57 -15.24
C ILE A 198 -0.34 14.20 -15.80
N THR A 199 -0.82 13.11 -15.17
CA THR A 199 -0.50 11.75 -15.62
C THR A 199 -1.05 11.49 -17.03
N ALA A 200 -2.29 11.86 -17.30
CA ALA A 200 -2.90 11.69 -18.61
C ALA A 200 -2.17 12.47 -19.72
N LEU A 201 -1.76 13.70 -19.43
CA LEU A 201 -0.97 14.52 -20.35
C LEU A 201 0.41 13.89 -20.63
N ILE A 202 1.13 13.46 -19.58
CA ILE A 202 2.42 12.81 -19.75
C ILE A 202 2.27 11.50 -20.54
N VAL A 203 1.29 10.67 -20.22
CA VAL A 203 1.02 9.42 -20.95
C VAL A 203 0.70 9.72 -22.41
N ARG A 204 -0.15 10.70 -22.68
CA ARG A 204 -0.50 11.10 -24.06
C ARG A 204 0.73 11.59 -24.85
N ILE A 205 1.59 12.42 -24.24
CA ILE A 205 2.76 13.00 -24.91
C ILE A 205 3.84 11.92 -25.11
N HIS A 206 4.17 11.18 -24.06
CA HIS A 206 5.33 10.28 -24.04
C HIS A 206 5.07 8.96 -24.76
N TYR A 207 3.83 8.44 -24.69
CA TYR A 207 3.45 7.14 -25.25
C TYR A 207 2.60 7.22 -26.50
N ARG A 208 2.29 8.43 -27.05
CA ARG A 208 1.45 8.62 -28.23
C ARG A 208 1.81 7.72 -29.41
N LYS A 209 3.12 7.55 -29.67
CA LYS A 209 3.62 6.75 -30.78
C LYS A 209 3.53 5.23 -30.55
N ARG A 210 3.24 4.82 -29.33
CA ARG A 210 3.11 3.41 -28.95
C ARG A 210 1.65 2.93 -28.89
N PHE A 211 0.69 3.83 -28.97
CA PHE A 211 -0.71 3.44 -28.98
C PHE A 211 -1.14 2.94 -30.35
N VAL A 212 -1.90 1.85 -30.35
CA VAL A 212 -2.57 1.31 -31.53
C VAL A 212 -4.07 1.55 -31.44
N ALA A 213 -4.74 1.58 -32.61
CA ALA A 213 -6.18 1.69 -32.62
C ALA A 213 -6.83 0.47 -31.96
N ILE A 214 -7.77 0.73 -31.06
CA ILE A 214 -8.55 -0.28 -30.34
C ILE A 214 -10.04 0.04 -30.50
N THR A 215 -10.86 -0.99 -30.51
CA THR A 215 -12.31 -0.85 -30.58
C THR A 215 -12.93 -1.01 -29.18
N MET A 216 -14.12 -0.43 -28.99
CA MET A 216 -14.82 -0.57 -27.70
C MET A 216 -15.19 -2.03 -27.41
N SER A 217 -15.49 -2.82 -28.43
CA SER A 217 -15.75 -4.26 -28.32
C SER A 217 -14.52 -5.03 -27.78
N GLU A 218 -13.32 -4.63 -28.17
CA GLU A 218 -12.08 -5.24 -27.64
C GLU A 218 -11.80 -4.84 -26.18
N VAL A 219 -12.14 -3.62 -25.79
CA VAL A 219 -12.03 -3.16 -24.41
C VAL A 219 -12.97 -3.95 -23.51
N THR A 220 -14.21 -4.14 -23.96
CA THR A 220 -15.28 -4.84 -23.22
C THR A 220 -15.33 -6.35 -23.47
N ASP A 221 -14.31 -6.93 -24.13
CA ASP A 221 -14.25 -8.38 -24.35
C ASP A 221 -14.46 -9.16 -23.06
N MET A 222 -15.54 -9.94 -23.02
CA MET A 222 -16.01 -10.60 -21.79
C MET A 222 -15.01 -11.62 -21.26
N ARG A 223 -14.24 -12.29 -22.13
CA ARG A 223 -13.24 -13.28 -21.71
C ARG A 223 -12.09 -12.61 -21.00
N ALA A 224 -11.52 -11.57 -21.59
CA ALA A 224 -10.42 -10.83 -20.99
C ALA A 224 -10.85 -10.05 -19.74
N MET A 225 -12.06 -9.50 -19.71
CA MET A 225 -12.64 -8.89 -18.51
C MET A 225 -12.80 -9.92 -17.38
N LYS A 226 -13.28 -11.12 -17.67
CA LYS A 226 -13.40 -12.20 -16.69
C LYS A 226 -12.04 -12.58 -16.08
N GLU A 227 -11.00 -12.72 -16.91
CA GLU A 227 -9.64 -12.97 -16.42
C GLU A 227 -9.14 -11.84 -15.52
N PHE A 228 -9.32 -10.61 -15.92
CA PHE A 228 -8.99 -9.42 -15.14
C PHE A 228 -9.72 -9.43 -13.77
N PHE A 229 -11.04 -9.69 -13.76
CA PHE A 229 -11.80 -9.75 -12.53
C PHE A 229 -11.43 -10.93 -11.63
N VAL A 230 -11.06 -12.09 -12.17
CA VAL A 230 -10.60 -13.23 -11.37
C VAL A 230 -9.29 -12.90 -10.64
N ILE A 231 -8.33 -12.28 -11.33
CA ILE A 231 -7.07 -11.84 -10.71
C ILE A 231 -7.38 -10.80 -9.61
N ASN A 232 -8.19 -9.82 -9.91
CA ASN A 232 -8.53 -8.75 -8.97
C ASN A 232 -9.29 -9.26 -7.74
N ARG A 233 -10.23 -10.21 -7.90
CA ARG A 233 -10.92 -10.87 -6.78
C ARG A 233 -9.93 -11.52 -5.81
N ASP A 234 -8.95 -12.25 -6.33
CA ASP A 234 -7.94 -12.92 -5.48
C ASP A 234 -7.08 -11.89 -4.73
N ILE A 235 -6.76 -10.76 -5.38
CA ILE A 235 -6.05 -9.65 -4.74
C ILE A 235 -6.91 -8.97 -3.66
N ILE A 236 -8.22 -8.80 -3.89
CA ILE A 236 -9.14 -8.25 -2.89
C ILE A 236 -9.18 -9.14 -1.65
N VAL A 237 -9.34 -10.45 -1.82
CA VAL A 237 -9.35 -11.40 -0.69
C VAL A 237 -8.04 -11.31 0.10
N ARG A 238 -6.90 -11.26 -0.59
CA ARG A 238 -5.60 -11.04 0.05
C ARG A 238 -5.58 -9.73 0.86
N THR A 239 -6.05 -8.64 0.28
CA THR A 239 -6.07 -7.33 0.94
C THR A 239 -6.97 -7.32 2.16
N LEU A 240 -8.13 -7.96 2.10
CA LEU A 240 -9.02 -8.13 3.26
C LEU A 240 -8.34 -8.90 4.39
N CYS A 241 -7.57 -9.95 4.09
CA CYS A 241 -6.77 -10.67 5.09
C CYS A 241 -5.74 -9.77 5.77
N ILE A 242 -5.03 -8.93 5.00
CA ILE A 242 -4.07 -7.95 5.54
C ILE A 242 -4.80 -6.98 6.47
N VAL A 243 -5.86 -6.34 5.98
CA VAL A 243 -6.65 -5.38 6.77
C VAL A 243 -7.19 -6.03 8.05
N ALA A 244 -7.72 -7.24 7.97
CA ALA A 244 -8.21 -7.97 9.13
C ALA A 244 -7.10 -8.22 10.16
N THR A 245 -5.89 -8.62 9.71
CA THR A 245 -4.74 -8.86 10.59
C THR A 245 -4.31 -7.58 11.32
N TYR A 246 -4.15 -6.45 10.60
CA TYR A 246 -3.75 -5.18 11.21
C TYR A 246 -4.82 -4.59 12.13
N THR A 247 -6.08 -4.63 11.70
CA THR A 247 -7.21 -4.15 12.53
C THR A 247 -7.33 -4.99 13.79
N PHE A 248 -7.20 -6.31 13.68
CA PHE A 248 -7.23 -7.19 14.85
C PHE A 248 -6.04 -6.94 15.77
N PHE A 249 -4.83 -6.71 15.23
CA PHE A 249 -3.65 -6.38 16.03
C PHE A 249 -3.91 -5.16 16.93
N THR A 250 -4.41 -4.07 16.34
CA THR A 250 -4.73 -2.84 17.08
C THR A 250 -5.86 -3.06 18.08
N ALA A 251 -6.93 -3.75 17.68
CA ALA A 251 -8.07 -4.04 18.56
C ALA A 251 -7.68 -4.97 19.72
N ALA A 252 -6.82 -5.95 19.48
CA ALA A 252 -6.30 -6.85 20.53
C ALA A 252 -5.41 -6.09 21.51
N SER A 253 -4.56 -5.17 21.02
CA SER A 253 -3.76 -4.28 21.86
C SER A 253 -4.61 -3.42 22.78
N ALA A 254 -5.66 -2.78 22.25
CA ALA A 254 -6.58 -1.96 23.03
C ALA A 254 -7.33 -2.76 24.11
N ARG A 255 -7.66 -4.04 23.83
CA ARG A 255 -8.35 -4.92 24.78
C ARG A 255 -7.45 -5.53 25.87
N MET A 256 -6.16 -5.20 25.88
CA MET A 256 -5.25 -5.63 26.98
C MET A 256 -5.40 -4.79 28.25
N GLY A 257 -6.23 -3.74 28.22
CA GLY A 257 -6.64 -2.96 29.40
C GLY A 257 -5.53 -2.08 30.00
N ASN A 258 -4.50 -1.75 29.19
CA ASN A 258 -3.40 -0.87 29.58
C ASN A 258 -3.05 0.04 28.41
N ASP A 259 -3.18 1.35 28.60
CA ASP A 259 -2.93 2.37 27.56
C ASP A 259 -1.44 2.39 27.15
N VAL A 260 -0.53 2.06 28.05
CA VAL A 260 0.91 1.92 27.76
C VAL A 260 1.15 0.80 26.75
N ILE A 261 0.46 -0.35 26.88
CA ILE A 261 0.58 -1.46 25.91
C ILE A 261 0.10 -1.03 24.52
N LEU A 262 -1.02 -0.33 24.46
CA LEU A 262 -1.55 0.17 23.21
C LEU A 262 -0.60 1.17 22.56
N ALA A 263 -0.07 2.12 23.32
CA ALA A 263 0.89 3.11 22.85
C ALA A 263 2.17 2.44 22.30
N VAL A 264 2.76 1.52 23.06
CA VAL A 264 3.96 0.77 22.67
C VAL A 264 3.71 -0.02 21.39
N ASN A 265 2.63 -0.81 21.34
CA ASN A 265 2.32 -1.61 20.15
C ASN A 265 2.08 -0.74 18.92
N THR A 266 1.46 0.43 19.09
CA THR A 266 1.22 1.39 17.98
C THR A 266 2.53 1.95 17.45
N ILE A 267 3.44 2.40 18.32
CA ILE A 267 4.74 2.96 17.92
C ILE A 267 5.60 1.89 17.24
N LEU A 268 5.68 0.69 17.83
CA LEU A 268 6.44 -0.40 17.25
C LEU A 268 5.86 -0.84 15.88
N LEU A 269 4.54 -0.83 15.71
CA LEU A 269 3.91 -1.10 14.42
C LEU A 269 4.21 0.01 13.40
N GLN A 270 4.36 1.26 13.83
CA GLN A 270 4.76 2.36 12.97
C GLN A 270 6.20 2.19 12.47
N LEU A 271 7.14 1.76 13.34
CA LEU A 271 8.51 1.41 12.95
C LEU A 271 8.50 0.30 11.89
N PHE A 272 7.69 -0.74 12.09
CA PHE A 272 7.53 -1.78 11.07
C PHE A 272 6.98 -1.21 9.74
N THR A 273 6.05 -0.26 9.78
CA THR A 273 5.48 0.37 8.59
C THR A 273 6.54 1.14 7.79
N LEU A 274 7.46 1.83 8.46
CA LEU A 274 8.60 2.49 7.78
C LEU A 274 9.50 1.48 7.05
N PHE A 275 9.77 0.33 7.68
CA PHE A 275 10.48 -0.76 7.03
C PHE A 275 9.71 -1.28 5.80
N SER A 276 8.39 -1.46 5.92
CA SER A 276 7.56 -1.97 4.82
C SER A 276 7.58 -1.06 3.60
N TYR A 277 7.56 0.25 3.75
CA TYR A 277 7.65 1.22 2.66
C TYR A 277 8.94 1.10 1.83
N MET A 278 10.05 0.79 2.48
CA MET A 278 11.32 0.52 1.78
C MET A 278 11.25 -0.77 0.96
N ASN A 279 10.72 -1.85 1.55
CA ASN A 279 10.60 -3.14 0.87
C ASN A 279 9.56 -3.14 -0.25
N ASP A 280 8.47 -2.37 -0.12
CA ASP A 280 7.48 -2.20 -1.18
C ASP A 280 8.10 -1.66 -2.48
N GLY A 281 9.12 -0.79 -2.38
CA GLY A 281 9.85 -0.33 -3.57
C GLY A 281 10.51 -1.49 -4.33
N PHE A 282 11.12 -2.44 -3.63
CA PHE A 282 11.70 -3.63 -4.25
C PHE A 282 10.63 -4.63 -4.71
N ALA A 283 9.49 -4.70 -4.01
CA ALA A 283 8.34 -5.48 -4.47
C ALA A 283 7.81 -4.96 -5.81
N TYR A 284 7.70 -3.64 -6.01
CA TYR A 284 7.32 -3.04 -7.29
C TYR A 284 8.34 -3.32 -8.40
N ALA A 285 9.64 -3.32 -8.06
CA ALA A 285 10.66 -3.70 -9.02
C ALA A 285 10.56 -5.19 -9.41
N ALA A 286 10.33 -6.06 -8.42
CA ALA A 286 10.11 -7.48 -8.66
C ALA A 286 8.85 -7.72 -9.51
N GLU A 287 7.75 -7.01 -9.24
CA GLU A 287 6.50 -7.05 -9.99
C GLU A 287 6.70 -6.71 -11.48
N ALA A 288 7.29 -5.55 -11.75
CA ALA A 288 7.47 -5.05 -13.10
C ALA A 288 8.47 -5.91 -13.91
N LEU A 289 9.60 -6.27 -13.32
CA LEU A 289 10.64 -7.02 -14.02
C LEU A 289 10.27 -8.50 -14.20
N THR A 290 9.64 -9.14 -13.20
CA THR A 290 9.15 -10.52 -13.34
C THR A 290 8.14 -10.62 -14.49
N GLY A 291 7.14 -9.75 -14.53
CA GLY A 291 6.18 -9.73 -15.62
C GLY A 291 6.86 -9.54 -16.98
N ARG A 292 7.79 -8.59 -17.08
CA ARG A 292 8.55 -8.35 -18.31
C ARG A 292 9.34 -9.57 -18.78
N PHE A 293 10.05 -10.26 -17.87
CA PHE A 293 10.88 -11.41 -18.28
C PHE A 293 10.05 -12.65 -18.60
N ILE A 294 8.90 -12.83 -17.95
CA ILE A 294 7.94 -13.88 -18.33
C ILE A 294 7.39 -13.60 -19.73
N GLY A 295 6.94 -12.37 -20.00
CA GLY A 295 6.44 -11.99 -21.32
C GLY A 295 7.51 -12.10 -22.42
N ALA A 296 8.76 -11.77 -22.10
CA ALA A 296 9.90 -11.90 -23.02
C ALA A 296 10.38 -13.36 -23.21
N ARG A 297 9.83 -14.32 -22.46
CA ARG A 297 10.30 -15.72 -22.43
C ARG A 297 11.79 -15.84 -22.13
N ASP A 298 12.29 -15.07 -21.15
CA ASP A 298 13.69 -15.07 -20.73
C ASP A 298 13.85 -15.62 -19.29
N PRO A 299 13.97 -16.96 -19.15
CA PRO A 299 14.07 -17.60 -17.84
C PRO A 299 15.40 -17.29 -17.12
N ARG A 300 16.46 -16.94 -17.86
CA ARG A 300 17.76 -16.61 -17.25
C ARG A 300 17.70 -15.25 -16.55
N SER A 301 17.21 -14.23 -17.24
CA SER A 301 17.02 -12.89 -16.65
C SER A 301 15.98 -12.93 -15.53
N LEU A 302 14.93 -13.75 -15.65
CA LEU A 302 13.93 -13.95 -14.59
C LEU A 302 14.56 -14.48 -13.30
N ARG A 303 15.37 -15.54 -13.37
CA ARG A 303 16.08 -16.11 -12.21
C ARG A 303 17.03 -15.10 -11.56
N ASP A 304 17.82 -14.37 -12.39
CA ASP A 304 18.74 -13.33 -11.90
C ASP A 304 17.99 -12.19 -11.22
N CYS A 305 16.85 -11.76 -11.79
CA CYS A 305 15.99 -10.75 -11.21
C CYS A 305 15.44 -11.16 -9.83
N ILE A 306 14.81 -12.33 -9.74
CA ILE A 306 14.24 -12.85 -8.49
C ILE A 306 15.32 -12.95 -7.41
N ARG A 307 16.48 -13.55 -7.75
CA ARG A 307 17.60 -13.67 -6.82
C ARG A 307 18.08 -12.31 -6.31
N LYS A 308 18.25 -11.33 -7.20
CA LYS A 308 18.74 -10.01 -6.84
C LYS A 308 17.73 -9.19 -6.05
N CYS A 309 16.44 -9.26 -6.38
CA CYS A 309 15.40 -8.63 -5.57
C CYS A 309 15.39 -9.20 -4.14
N MET A 310 15.51 -10.52 -3.99
CA MET A 310 15.64 -11.14 -2.66
C MET A 310 16.87 -10.65 -1.90
N ILE A 311 18.03 -10.57 -2.56
CA ILE A 311 19.26 -10.06 -1.94
C ILE A 311 19.06 -8.61 -1.46
N TRP A 312 18.48 -7.75 -2.28
CA TRP A 312 18.22 -6.36 -1.91
C TRP A 312 17.28 -6.24 -0.70
N CYS A 313 16.21 -7.04 -0.64
CA CYS A 313 15.31 -7.04 0.51
C CYS A 313 15.99 -7.54 1.79
N VAL A 314 16.86 -8.55 1.68
CA VAL A 314 17.67 -9.00 2.82
C VAL A 314 18.65 -7.92 3.26
N ILE A 315 19.30 -7.21 2.33
CA ILE A 315 20.19 -6.07 2.66
C ILE A 315 19.40 -4.99 3.41
N VAL A 316 18.21 -4.63 2.93
CA VAL A 316 17.35 -3.66 3.62
C VAL A 316 16.95 -4.17 5.00
N ALA A 317 16.57 -5.45 5.13
CA ALA A 317 16.20 -6.03 6.40
C ALA A 317 17.37 -5.99 7.41
N VAL A 318 18.59 -6.36 6.98
CA VAL A 318 19.79 -6.31 7.81
C VAL A 318 20.13 -4.86 8.20
N LEU A 319 19.98 -3.91 7.29
CA LEU A 319 20.16 -2.49 7.59
C LEU A 319 19.20 -2.03 8.69
N TYR A 320 17.90 -2.36 8.58
CA TYR A 320 16.90 -1.99 9.61
C TYR A 320 17.14 -2.71 10.95
N VAL A 321 17.58 -3.98 10.91
CA VAL A 321 18.03 -4.68 12.13
C VAL A 321 19.16 -3.92 12.81
N GLY A 322 20.17 -3.47 12.04
CA GLY A 322 21.27 -2.65 12.58
C GLY A 322 20.79 -1.32 13.17
N ILE A 323 19.88 -0.63 12.49
CA ILE A 323 19.27 0.61 12.97
C ILE A 323 18.49 0.35 14.27
N TYR A 324 17.68 -0.69 14.33
CA TYR A 324 16.89 -1.01 15.52
C TYR A 324 17.75 -1.47 16.71
N ILE A 325 18.87 -2.17 16.48
CA ILE A 325 19.79 -2.51 17.55
C ILE A 325 20.52 -1.27 18.08
N GLY A 326 20.99 -0.38 17.18
CA GLY A 326 21.80 0.78 17.54
C GLY A 326 21.02 1.96 18.11
N TRP A 327 19.83 2.23 17.59
CA TRP A 327 19.10 3.49 17.85
C TRP A 327 17.62 3.31 18.24
N TRP A 328 17.23 2.16 18.78
CA TRP A 328 15.81 1.91 19.08
C TRP A 328 15.22 2.91 20.10
N ARG A 329 16.01 3.37 21.09
CA ARG A 329 15.58 4.37 22.08
C ARG A 329 15.34 5.72 21.42
N ASP A 330 16.30 6.21 20.66
CA ASP A 330 16.21 7.49 19.96
C ASP A 330 15.03 7.49 18.97
N LEU A 331 14.77 6.33 18.32
CA LEU A 331 13.63 6.17 17.44
C LEU A 331 12.28 6.22 18.18
N LEU A 332 12.21 5.69 19.40
CA LEU A 332 10.99 5.78 20.21
C LEU A 332 10.78 7.21 20.73
N GLU A 333 11.84 7.88 21.17
CA GLU A 333 11.82 9.28 21.62
C GLU A 333 11.35 10.24 20.51
N LEU A 334 11.53 9.88 19.24
CA LEU A 334 10.99 10.66 18.11
C LEU A 334 9.44 10.67 18.08
N PHE A 335 8.81 9.63 18.64
CA PHE A 335 7.35 9.48 18.68
C PHE A 335 6.72 9.88 20.01
N ILE A 336 7.52 10.05 21.05
CA ILE A 336 7.06 10.32 22.41
C ILE A 336 7.67 11.65 22.88
N ASP A 337 6.80 12.61 23.18
CA ASP A 337 7.27 13.86 23.76
C ASP A 337 7.81 13.60 25.17
N SER A 338 9.04 14.02 25.43
CA SER A 338 9.73 13.86 26.72
C SER A 338 9.02 14.56 27.91
N GLU A 339 8.12 15.49 27.62
CA GLU A 339 7.31 16.21 28.63
C GLU A 339 6.08 15.41 29.10
N VAL A 340 5.73 14.30 28.41
CA VAL A 340 4.61 13.43 28.81
C VAL A 340 5.00 12.62 30.04
N THR A 341 4.16 12.63 31.07
CA THR A 341 4.40 12.01 32.39
C THR A 341 4.79 10.51 32.30
N ASP A 342 4.26 9.80 31.32
CA ASP A 342 4.45 8.36 31.15
C ASP A 342 5.52 7.99 30.08
N ALA A 343 6.26 8.98 29.54
CA ALA A 343 7.22 8.75 28.45
C ALA A 343 8.27 7.69 28.79
N HIS A 344 8.85 7.76 29.99
CA HIS A 344 9.83 6.78 30.46
C HIS A 344 9.24 5.38 30.62
N GLU A 345 8.01 5.28 31.14
CA GLU A 345 7.32 3.99 31.29
C GLU A 345 7.07 3.35 29.93
N ILE A 346 6.62 4.13 28.92
CA ILE A 346 6.40 3.65 27.55
C ILE A 346 7.69 3.14 26.93
N ILE A 347 8.81 3.87 27.07
CA ILE A 347 10.10 3.49 26.50
C ILE A 347 10.64 2.21 27.18
N ASP A 348 10.59 2.13 28.50
CA ASP A 348 11.06 0.96 29.25
C ASP A 348 10.20 -0.28 28.95
N TYR A 349 8.88 -0.08 28.82
CA TYR A 349 7.99 -1.17 28.44
C TYR A 349 8.22 -1.63 27.00
N ALA A 350 8.48 -0.71 26.06
CA ALA A 350 8.82 -1.02 24.68
C ALA A 350 10.09 -1.88 24.57
N GLY A 351 11.08 -1.64 25.45
CA GLY A 351 12.30 -2.44 25.52
C GLY A 351 12.08 -3.94 25.66
N ARG A 352 10.95 -4.36 26.28
CA ARG A 352 10.58 -5.78 26.42
C ARG A 352 10.18 -6.42 25.08
N PHE A 353 9.78 -5.63 24.09
CA PHE A 353 9.29 -6.09 22.79
C PHE A 353 10.26 -5.78 21.64
N ILE A 354 11.40 -5.11 21.94
CA ILE A 354 12.35 -4.71 20.91
C ILE A 354 12.90 -5.91 20.13
N GLY A 355 13.02 -7.07 20.78
CA GLY A 355 13.44 -8.30 20.12
C GLY A 355 12.54 -8.69 18.94
N TRP A 356 11.24 -8.43 19.04
CA TRP A 356 10.31 -8.67 17.93
C TRP A 356 10.54 -7.69 16.79
N ILE A 357 10.74 -6.39 17.09
CA ILE A 357 10.99 -5.38 16.06
C ILE A 357 12.31 -5.64 15.32
N ILE A 358 13.32 -6.19 16.01
CA ILE A 358 14.57 -6.63 15.40
C ILE A 358 14.35 -7.87 14.52
N ALA A 359 13.49 -8.81 14.93
CA ALA A 359 13.25 -10.06 14.20
C ALA A 359 12.32 -9.87 12.98
N ILE A 360 11.33 -8.97 13.05
CA ILE A 360 10.31 -8.78 12.00
C ILE A 360 10.89 -8.40 10.64
N PRO A 361 11.88 -7.50 10.48
CA PRO A 361 12.47 -7.20 9.18
C PRO A 361 12.98 -8.43 8.45
N LEU A 362 13.62 -9.37 9.16
CA LEU A 362 14.11 -10.61 8.58
C LEU A 362 12.96 -11.54 8.17
N ALA A 363 11.93 -11.66 9.00
CA ALA A 363 10.75 -12.46 8.72
C ALA A 363 9.92 -11.90 7.54
N ALA A 364 9.89 -10.58 7.41
CA ALA A 364 9.07 -9.86 6.44
C ALA A 364 9.81 -9.57 5.12
N ALA A 365 11.13 -9.71 5.03
CA ALA A 365 11.87 -9.43 3.79
C ALA A 365 11.35 -10.27 2.61
N MET A 366 11.16 -11.56 2.81
CA MET A 366 10.73 -12.48 1.75
C MET A 366 9.31 -12.22 1.23
N PRO A 367 8.27 -12.04 2.07
CA PRO A 367 6.89 -11.89 1.59
C PRO A 367 6.66 -10.67 0.71
N PHE A 368 7.34 -9.55 0.93
CA PHE A 368 7.21 -8.37 0.07
C PHE A 368 7.66 -8.64 -1.37
N VAL A 369 8.83 -9.26 -1.54
CA VAL A 369 9.34 -9.62 -2.88
C VAL A 369 8.48 -10.67 -3.52
N MET A 370 8.06 -11.69 -2.75
CA MET A 370 7.20 -12.76 -3.27
C MET A 370 5.86 -12.23 -3.76
N ASP A 371 5.25 -11.28 -3.05
CA ASP A 371 4.03 -10.61 -3.53
C ASP A 371 4.25 -9.94 -4.89
N GLY A 372 5.35 -9.18 -5.05
CA GLY A 372 5.69 -8.56 -6.32
C GLY A 372 5.88 -9.60 -7.43
N ILE A 373 6.61 -10.69 -7.15
CA ILE A 373 6.81 -11.79 -8.11
C ILE A 373 5.47 -12.41 -8.51
N MET A 374 4.57 -12.68 -7.54
CA MET A 374 3.27 -13.28 -7.82
C MET A 374 2.38 -12.37 -8.67
N VAL A 375 2.40 -11.06 -8.41
CA VAL A 375 1.66 -10.07 -9.23
C VAL A 375 2.23 -10.02 -10.65
N GLY A 376 3.56 -9.91 -10.81
CA GLY A 376 4.21 -9.91 -12.11
C GLY A 376 3.99 -11.20 -12.90
N ALA A 377 3.94 -12.34 -12.21
CA ALA A 377 3.62 -13.64 -12.80
C ALA A 377 2.11 -13.87 -12.99
N THR A 378 1.25 -12.93 -12.59
CA THR A 378 -0.23 -13.07 -12.59
C THR A 378 -0.74 -14.28 -11.81
N GLN A 379 0.02 -14.74 -10.79
CA GLN A 379 -0.29 -15.91 -9.96
C GLN A 379 -1.10 -15.50 -8.70
N SER A 380 -2.19 -14.76 -8.89
CA SER A 380 -3.03 -14.23 -7.81
C SER A 380 -3.61 -15.30 -6.88
N ARG A 381 -3.87 -16.51 -7.41
CA ARG A 381 -4.38 -17.63 -6.60
C ARG A 381 -3.38 -18.09 -5.54
N ILE A 382 -2.09 -18.20 -5.88
CA ILE A 382 -1.04 -18.58 -4.92
C ILE A 382 -0.95 -17.54 -3.82
N MET A 383 -1.00 -16.26 -4.20
CA MET A 383 -0.95 -15.13 -3.28
C MET A 383 -2.17 -15.11 -2.33
N ARG A 384 -3.38 -15.36 -2.83
CA ARG A 384 -4.60 -15.49 -2.02
C ARG A 384 -4.50 -16.66 -1.04
N ASP A 385 -4.17 -17.85 -1.54
CA ASP A 385 -4.20 -19.09 -0.73
C ASP A 385 -3.14 -19.05 0.37
N SER A 386 -1.93 -18.56 0.07
CA SER A 386 -0.88 -18.34 1.08
C SER A 386 -1.33 -17.34 2.14
N MET A 387 -2.03 -16.28 1.74
CA MET A 387 -2.51 -15.26 2.66
C MET A 387 -3.60 -15.79 3.58
N LEU A 388 -4.58 -16.53 3.04
CA LEU A 388 -5.63 -17.16 3.84
C LEU A 388 -5.05 -18.11 4.91
N LEU A 389 -4.08 -18.98 4.50
CA LEU A 389 -3.43 -19.89 5.42
C LEU A 389 -2.61 -19.15 6.49
N SER A 390 -1.87 -18.13 6.10
CA SER A 390 -1.07 -17.33 7.04
C SER A 390 -1.95 -16.55 8.03
N THR A 391 -3.09 -16.02 7.57
CA THR A 391 -4.06 -15.32 8.43
C THR A 391 -4.73 -16.29 9.39
N ALA A 392 -5.10 -17.49 8.94
CA ALA A 392 -5.65 -18.53 9.83
C ALA A 392 -4.62 -18.93 10.90
N ALA A 393 -3.35 -19.11 10.50
CA ALA A 393 -2.27 -19.39 11.44
C ALA A 393 -2.06 -18.25 12.44
N TYR A 394 -2.13 -16.98 12.00
CA TYR A 394 -2.03 -15.81 12.88
C TYR A 394 -3.08 -15.87 14.01
N PHE A 395 -4.34 -16.08 13.67
CA PHE A 395 -5.40 -16.18 14.68
C PHE A 395 -5.22 -17.39 15.59
N ALA A 396 -4.89 -18.55 15.02
CA ALA A 396 -4.66 -19.77 15.80
C ALA A 396 -3.52 -19.57 16.83
N ILE A 397 -2.38 -19.04 16.39
CA ILE A 397 -1.23 -18.77 17.26
C ILE A 397 -1.58 -17.74 18.33
N PHE A 398 -2.24 -16.64 17.96
CA PHE A 398 -2.63 -15.63 18.93
C PHE A 398 -3.53 -16.17 20.03
N PHE A 399 -4.64 -16.85 19.68
CA PHE A 399 -5.58 -17.33 20.66
C PHE A 399 -5.02 -18.46 21.54
N THR A 400 -4.11 -19.28 21.00
CA THR A 400 -3.46 -20.35 21.76
C THR A 400 -2.40 -19.81 22.72
N MET A 401 -1.60 -18.82 22.28
CA MET A 401 -0.45 -18.34 23.04
C MET A 401 -0.78 -17.16 23.96
N ARG A 402 -1.86 -16.40 23.69
CA ARG A 402 -2.24 -15.26 24.54
C ARG A 402 -2.36 -15.57 26.03
N PRO A 403 -2.99 -16.70 26.46
CA PRO A 403 -3.07 -17.03 27.89
C PRO A 403 -1.71 -17.30 28.53
N LEU A 404 -0.71 -17.71 27.74
CA LEU A 404 0.62 -18.12 28.24
C LEU A 404 1.61 -16.95 28.30
N ILE A 405 1.63 -16.11 27.26
CA ILE A 405 2.68 -15.10 27.07
C ILE A 405 2.14 -13.66 26.85
N GLY A 406 0.84 -13.44 27.07
CA GLY A 406 0.24 -12.09 27.01
C GLY A 406 0.49 -11.35 25.70
N ASN A 407 1.00 -10.11 25.76
CA ASN A 407 1.28 -9.26 24.58
C ASN A 407 2.35 -9.85 23.64
N ASN A 408 3.29 -10.67 24.15
CA ASN A 408 4.24 -11.36 23.27
C ASN A 408 3.56 -12.29 22.27
N ALA A 409 2.38 -12.82 22.57
CA ALA A 409 1.61 -13.66 21.64
C ALA A 409 1.19 -12.87 20.39
N LEU A 410 0.87 -11.58 20.54
CA LEU A 410 0.48 -10.72 19.44
C LEU A 410 1.65 -10.50 18.46
N TRP A 411 2.83 -10.19 19.00
CA TRP A 411 4.06 -10.01 18.22
C TRP A 411 4.57 -11.31 17.60
N MET A 412 4.49 -12.41 18.35
CA MET A 412 4.85 -13.73 17.82
C MET A 412 3.94 -14.14 16.66
N ALA A 413 2.62 -13.99 16.83
CA ALA A 413 1.66 -14.29 15.79
C ALA A 413 1.90 -13.43 14.54
N PHE A 414 2.16 -12.12 14.69
CA PHE A 414 2.43 -11.22 13.59
C PHE A 414 3.74 -11.54 12.88
N SER A 415 4.81 -11.85 13.60
CA SER A 415 6.11 -12.23 13.01
C SER A 415 6.01 -13.54 12.23
N LEU A 416 5.33 -14.55 12.80
CA LEU A 416 5.09 -15.82 12.11
C LEU A 416 4.14 -15.68 10.91
N TYR A 417 3.13 -14.82 10.99
CA TYR A 417 2.29 -14.47 9.86
C TYR A 417 3.12 -13.93 8.69
N MET A 418 4.02 -12.98 8.95
CA MET A 418 4.91 -12.43 7.93
C MET A 418 5.82 -13.52 7.33
N PHE A 419 6.44 -14.33 8.16
CA PHE A 419 7.31 -15.41 7.72
C PHE A 419 6.56 -16.46 6.87
N LEU A 420 5.44 -16.96 7.39
CA LEU A 420 4.62 -17.98 6.71
C LEU A 420 4.10 -17.51 5.36
N ARG A 421 3.69 -16.25 5.26
CA ARG A 421 3.24 -15.65 4.00
C ARG A 421 4.29 -15.78 2.90
N GLY A 422 5.55 -15.47 3.19
CA GLY A 422 6.64 -15.59 2.21
C GLY A 422 6.99 -17.05 1.89
N VAL A 423 7.11 -17.87 2.92
CA VAL A 423 7.46 -19.29 2.79
C VAL A 423 6.40 -20.07 2.01
N LEU A 424 5.12 -19.88 2.32
CA LEU A 424 4.03 -20.53 1.62
C LEU A 424 3.98 -20.12 0.14
N GLN A 425 4.16 -18.84 -0.17
CA GLN A 425 4.22 -18.39 -1.55
C GLN A 425 5.38 -19.04 -2.31
N TYR A 426 6.56 -19.13 -1.70
CA TYR A 426 7.71 -19.77 -2.31
C TYR A 426 7.45 -21.26 -2.58
N PHE A 427 6.99 -22.02 -1.59
CA PHE A 427 6.75 -23.45 -1.75
C PHE A 427 5.62 -23.77 -2.71
N LEU A 428 4.53 -23.00 -2.67
CA LEU A 428 3.42 -23.18 -3.61
C LEU A 428 3.83 -22.86 -5.04
N SER A 429 4.69 -21.86 -5.24
CA SER A 429 5.23 -21.52 -6.56
C SER A 429 6.23 -22.56 -7.07
N ALA A 430 7.12 -23.06 -6.22
CA ALA A 430 8.13 -24.06 -6.57
C ALA A 430 7.49 -25.42 -6.94
N ARG A 431 6.49 -25.88 -6.17
CA ARG A 431 5.76 -27.12 -6.47
C ARG A 431 5.01 -27.08 -7.81
N LEU A 432 4.57 -25.91 -8.24
CA LEU A 432 3.82 -25.79 -9.47
C LEU A 432 4.71 -25.59 -10.71
N GLY A 433 6.03 -25.37 -10.54
CA GLY A 433 6.96 -25.07 -11.65
C GLY A 433 6.52 -23.85 -12.51
N LYS A 434 5.40 -23.25 -12.16
CA LYS A 434 4.62 -22.35 -13.01
C LYS A 434 5.28 -21.01 -13.30
N ILE A 435 6.16 -20.53 -12.44
CA ILE A 435 6.81 -19.22 -12.68
C ILE A 435 7.89 -19.38 -13.76
N TYR A 436 8.64 -20.47 -13.72
CA TYR A 436 9.71 -20.73 -14.69
C TYR A 436 9.18 -21.32 -16.00
N SER A 437 8.15 -22.18 -15.94
CA SER A 437 7.50 -22.73 -17.13
C SER A 437 6.68 -21.71 -17.93
N GLN A 438 6.30 -20.59 -17.34
CA GLN A 438 5.68 -19.47 -18.08
C GLN A 438 6.72 -18.71 -18.93
N ALA A 439 8.00 -18.85 -18.64
CA ALA A 439 9.08 -18.21 -19.38
C ALA A 439 9.77 -19.16 -20.38
N GLU A 440 9.44 -20.46 -20.35
CA GLU A 440 9.78 -21.46 -21.37
C GLU A 440 8.73 -21.47 -22.49
#